data_6c1e5a44aac7b5470f8def1592f32181
#
_entry.id   6c1e5a44aac7b5470f8def1592f32181
#
_cell.length_a   1.000
_cell.length_b   1.000
_cell.length_c   1.000
_cell.angle_alpha   90.00
_cell.angle_beta   90.00
_cell.angle_gamma   90.00
#
_symmetry.space_group_name_H-M   'P 1'
#
loop_
_entity.id
_entity.type
_entity.pdbx_description
1 polymer ?
#
loop_
_entity_poly.entity_id
_entity_poly.type
_entity_poly.pdbx_seq_one_letter_code
_entity_poly.pdbx_strand_id
1 'polypeptide(L)'
;DVAHGHHILMKEALSALRLTLGDEVHIMAGNVATLDGINDLADWGANSVRCNIGGGSICSTRVQTGHGCPGLHTVSMCAGTDRDVAIIADGGIRNSGDIVKALAAGADAVMLGSLLSGTKETPGEVYTHADGRKYKNYRGMASKEAQVEWRGKYSSFEGVSTTIPYRGKVKNVLGDLERGIRSGLSYSGARSLKEMHSKAIWIRQSAAGLGESRTHINTRKW
;
A
#
# COMPACT_ATOMS: atom_id res chain seq x y z
N ASP A 1 8.14 -9.25 -7.20
CA ASP A 1 6.85 -8.63 -6.94
C ASP A 1 5.73 -9.51 -7.48
N VAL A 2 4.98 -10.13 -6.58
CA VAL A 2 3.85 -11.02 -6.88
C VAL A 2 2.73 -10.80 -5.86
N ALA A 3 1.52 -11.24 -6.18
CA ALA A 3 0.35 -11.08 -5.29
C ALA A 3 0.53 -11.80 -3.94
N HIS A 4 1.19 -12.97 -3.94
CA HIS A 4 1.54 -13.75 -2.75
C HIS A 4 2.99 -14.22 -2.84
N GLY A 5 3.89 -13.59 -2.07
CA GLY A 5 5.33 -13.78 -2.14
C GLY A 5 5.90 -14.91 -1.27
N HIS A 6 5.13 -15.40 -0.30
CA HIS A 6 5.57 -16.52 0.55
C HIS A 6 5.43 -17.84 -0.20
N HIS A 7 6.36 -18.09 -1.13
CA HIS A 7 6.33 -19.22 -2.06
C HIS A 7 7.75 -19.65 -2.42
N ILE A 8 7.94 -20.95 -2.71
CA ILE A 8 9.25 -21.51 -3.04
C ILE A 8 9.95 -20.82 -4.22
N LEU A 9 9.19 -20.42 -5.25
CA LEU A 9 9.73 -19.68 -6.39
C LEU A 9 10.29 -18.31 -6.00
N MET A 10 9.78 -17.69 -4.92
CA MET A 10 10.35 -16.45 -4.40
C MET A 10 11.71 -16.70 -3.75
N LYS A 11 11.86 -17.81 -3.02
CA LYS A 11 13.15 -18.25 -2.47
C LYS A 11 14.19 -18.42 -3.56
N GLU A 12 13.84 -19.16 -4.60
CA GLU A 12 14.71 -19.42 -5.75
C GLU A 12 15.11 -18.10 -6.45
N ALA A 13 14.14 -17.21 -6.67
CA ALA A 13 14.37 -15.92 -7.30
C ALA A 13 15.28 -15.01 -6.44
N LEU A 14 15.04 -14.91 -5.12
CA LEU A 14 15.87 -14.10 -4.22
C LEU A 14 17.29 -14.66 -4.15
N SER A 15 17.46 -15.99 -4.05
CA SER A 15 18.77 -16.63 -4.06
C SER A 15 19.53 -16.35 -5.36
N ALA A 16 18.87 -16.46 -6.52
CA ALA A 16 19.49 -16.15 -7.81
C ALA A 16 19.86 -14.67 -7.93
N LEU A 17 19.03 -13.76 -7.43
CA LEU A 17 19.31 -12.32 -7.41
C LEU A 17 20.51 -12.01 -6.52
N ARG A 18 20.60 -12.59 -5.33
CA ARG A 18 21.75 -12.40 -4.42
C ARG A 18 23.05 -12.91 -5.03
N LEU A 19 23.02 -14.09 -5.66
CA LEU A 19 24.19 -14.60 -6.38
C LEU A 19 24.66 -13.68 -7.51
N THR A 20 23.75 -12.99 -8.17
CA THR A 20 24.04 -12.13 -9.33
C THR A 20 24.44 -10.72 -8.92
N LEU A 21 23.72 -10.14 -7.95
CA LEU A 21 23.83 -8.72 -7.57
C LEU A 21 24.70 -8.47 -6.34
N GLY A 22 25.01 -9.52 -5.57
CA GLY A 22 25.71 -9.39 -4.29
C GLY A 22 24.83 -8.76 -3.20
N ASP A 23 25.45 -8.39 -2.07
CA ASP A 23 24.74 -7.90 -0.89
C ASP A 23 24.53 -6.38 -0.88
N GLU A 24 25.26 -5.64 -1.71
CA GLU A 24 25.21 -4.17 -1.77
C GLU A 24 23.93 -3.64 -2.43
N VAL A 25 23.23 -4.45 -3.22
CA VAL A 25 22.00 -4.04 -3.91
C VAL A 25 20.79 -4.30 -3.01
N HIS A 26 20.03 -3.24 -2.71
CA HIS A 26 18.79 -3.37 -1.95
C HIS A 26 17.72 -4.14 -2.74
N ILE A 27 17.25 -5.25 -2.17
CA ILE A 27 16.17 -6.07 -2.76
C ILE A 27 14.91 -5.90 -1.94
N MET A 28 13.86 -5.41 -2.58
CA MET A 28 12.49 -5.36 -2.02
C MET A 28 11.69 -6.53 -2.57
N ALA A 29 11.14 -7.36 -1.69
CA ALA A 29 10.32 -8.52 -2.06
C ALA A 29 8.89 -8.38 -1.54
N GLY A 30 7.98 -9.21 -2.03
CA GLY A 30 6.60 -9.26 -1.53
C GLY A 30 5.59 -9.76 -2.59
N ASN A 31 4.30 -9.82 -2.19
CA ASN A 31 3.76 -9.39 -0.89
C ASN A 31 3.57 -10.57 0.05
N VAL A 32 3.60 -10.31 1.34
CA VAL A 32 3.30 -11.29 2.39
C VAL A 32 2.21 -10.77 3.34
N ALA A 33 1.59 -11.68 4.09
CA ALA A 33 0.54 -11.35 5.04
C ALA A 33 0.75 -11.97 6.43
N THR A 34 1.88 -12.64 6.66
CA THR A 34 2.16 -13.37 7.91
C THR A 34 3.57 -13.06 8.43
N LEU A 35 3.79 -13.30 9.74
CA LEU A 35 5.10 -13.19 10.36
C LEU A 35 6.10 -14.19 9.74
N ASP A 36 5.67 -15.43 9.51
CA ASP A 36 6.52 -16.44 8.86
C ASP A 36 6.92 -15.98 7.46
N GLY A 37 5.98 -15.38 6.70
CA GLY A 37 6.26 -14.90 5.37
C GLY A 37 7.31 -13.79 5.33
N ILE A 38 7.28 -12.81 6.26
CA ILE A 38 8.32 -11.77 6.29
C ILE A 38 9.65 -12.34 6.74
N ASN A 39 9.67 -13.22 7.73
CA ASN A 39 10.88 -13.86 8.21
C ASN A 39 11.56 -14.66 7.10
N ASP A 40 10.81 -15.50 6.40
CA ASP A 40 11.34 -16.31 5.30
C ASP A 40 11.89 -15.43 4.15
N LEU A 41 11.18 -14.38 3.75
CA LEU A 41 11.68 -13.49 2.70
C LEU A 41 12.96 -12.77 3.13
N ALA A 42 13.07 -12.36 4.38
CA ALA A 42 14.28 -11.78 4.96
C ALA A 42 15.44 -12.80 4.95
N ASP A 43 15.19 -14.01 5.44
CA ASP A 43 16.17 -15.11 5.47
C ASP A 43 16.62 -15.54 4.05
N TRP A 44 15.77 -15.34 3.04
CA TRP A 44 16.11 -15.58 1.62
C TRP A 44 16.83 -14.41 0.95
N GLY A 45 17.07 -13.31 1.69
CA GLY A 45 17.92 -12.19 1.25
C GLY A 45 17.18 -10.92 0.86
N ALA A 46 15.90 -10.74 1.21
CA ALA A 46 15.23 -9.46 1.04
C ALA A 46 15.68 -8.44 2.11
N ASN A 47 15.98 -7.21 1.72
CA ASN A 47 16.26 -6.09 2.63
C ASN A 47 14.99 -5.35 3.08
N SER A 48 13.93 -5.43 2.29
CA SER A 48 12.62 -4.93 2.65
C SER A 48 11.52 -5.83 2.10
N VAL A 49 10.40 -5.88 2.82
CA VAL A 49 9.27 -6.72 2.45
C VAL A 49 7.99 -5.91 2.40
N ARG A 50 7.28 -6.04 1.29
CA ARG A 50 5.94 -5.46 1.13
C ARG A 50 4.92 -6.35 1.81
N CYS A 51 4.21 -5.76 2.76
CA CYS A 51 3.22 -6.43 3.61
C CYS A 51 1.81 -6.00 3.23
N ASN A 52 0.95 -6.93 3.02
CA ASN A 52 -0.47 -6.87 2.69
C ASN A 52 -0.80 -7.62 1.39
N ILE A 53 -1.86 -8.40 1.42
CA ILE A 53 -2.40 -9.13 0.26
C ILE A 53 -3.82 -8.65 -0.01
N GLY A 54 -4.07 -8.22 -1.25
CA GLY A 54 -5.39 -7.78 -1.68
C GLY A 54 -5.84 -6.42 -1.11
N GLY A 55 -4.92 -5.60 -0.59
CA GLY A 55 -5.22 -4.30 0.02
C GLY A 55 -5.40 -3.13 -0.95
N GLY A 56 -5.04 -3.29 -2.21
CA GLY A 56 -5.14 -2.24 -3.22
C GLY A 56 -6.58 -1.81 -3.51
N SER A 57 -6.79 -0.52 -3.81
CA SER A 57 -8.13 0.05 -4.03
C SER A 57 -8.88 -0.52 -5.25
N ILE A 58 -8.14 -1.09 -6.20
CA ILE A 58 -8.65 -1.74 -7.42
C ILE A 58 -8.28 -3.22 -7.47
N CYS A 59 -7.80 -3.77 -6.35
CA CYS A 59 -7.47 -5.19 -6.24
C CYS A 59 -8.73 -5.99 -5.90
N SER A 60 -8.96 -7.08 -6.63
CA SER A 60 -10.06 -8.01 -6.37
C SER A 60 -9.59 -9.38 -5.87
N THR A 61 -8.31 -9.53 -5.52
CA THR A 61 -7.74 -10.79 -5.02
C THR A 61 -8.56 -11.40 -3.90
N ARG A 62 -8.96 -10.59 -2.90
CA ARG A 62 -9.76 -11.10 -1.75
C ARG A 62 -11.12 -11.63 -2.16
N VAL A 63 -11.73 -11.01 -3.17
CA VAL A 63 -13.04 -11.43 -3.70
C VAL A 63 -12.92 -12.67 -4.57
N GLN A 64 -11.87 -12.73 -5.40
CA GLN A 64 -11.67 -13.81 -6.36
C GLN A 64 -11.11 -15.08 -5.71
N THR A 65 -10.25 -14.92 -4.71
CA THR A 65 -9.50 -16.06 -4.14
C THR A 65 -9.87 -16.37 -2.70
N GLY A 66 -10.57 -15.47 -2.00
CA GLY A 66 -10.82 -15.57 -0.57
C GLY A 66 -9.60 -15.34 0.32
N HIS A 67 -8.43 -14.99 -0.27
CA HIS A 67 -7.19 -14.80 0.47
C HIS A 67 -6.88 -13.32 0.71
N GLY A 68 -6.30 -13.03 1.87
CA GLY A 68 -5.86 -11.71 2.30
C GLY A 68 -6.22 -11.40 3.74
N CYS A 69 -5.58 -10.37 4.28
CA CYS A 69 -5.80 -9.89 5.64
C CYS A 69 -6.04 -8.37 5.64
N PRO A 70 -6.67 -7.80 6.67
CA PRO A 70 -6.72 -6.35 6.84
C PRO A 70 -5.30 -5.77 6.94
N GLY A 71 -5.01 -4.71 6.16
CA GLY A 71 -3.64 -4.18 6.00
C GLY A 71 -2.99 -3.77 7.31
N LEU A 72 -3.70 -3.06 8.20
CA LEU A 72 -3.16 -2.66 9.49
C LEU A 72 -2.81 -3.86 10.38
N HIS A 73 -3.65 -4.91 10.38
CA HIS A 73 -3.39 -6.15 11.10
C HIS A 73 -2.13 -6.85 10.54
N THR A 74 -2.00 -6.92 9.21
CA THR A 74 -0.82 -7.51 8.56
C THR A 74 0.46 -6.78 8.97
N VAL A 75 0.48 -5.44 8.91
CA VAL A 75 1.66 -4.65 9.31
C VAL A 75 2.00 -4.89 10.77
N SER A 76 1.02 -4.82 11.67
CA SER A 76 1.24 -5.05 13.11
C SER A 76 1.77 -6.47 13.40
N MET A 77 1.32 -7.47 12.66
CA MET A 77 1.80 -8.85 12.79
C MET A 77 3.25 -8.99 12.26
N CYS A 78 3.53 -8.44 11.09
CA CYS A 78 4.86 -8.45 10.50
C CYS A 78 5.89 -7.65 11.32
N ALA A 79 5.46 -6.60 12.03
CA ALA A 79 6.30 -5.80 12.93
C ALA A 79 6.81 -6.60 14.15
N GLY A 80 6.28 -7.81 14.38
CA GLY A 80 6.82 -8.76 15.36
C GLY A 80 8.08 -9.50 14.91
N THR A 81 8.59 -9.24 13.70
CA THR A 81 9.83 -9.87 13.21
C THR A 81 11.04 -9.45 14.05
N ASP A 82 11.97 -10.37 14.25
CA ASP A 82 13.30 -10.15 14.84
C ASP A 82 14.41 -10.05 13.77
N ARG A 83 14.04 -10.12 12.47
CA ARG A 83 14.97 -9.97 11.35
C ARG A 83 15.25 -8.49 11.07
N ASP A 84 16.47 -8.21 10.63
CA ASP A 84 16.86 -6.89 10.12
C ASP A 84 16.29 -6.69 8.70
N VAL A 85 15.01 -6.35 8.62
CA VAL A 85 14.27 -6.18 7.37
C VAL A 85 13.28 -5.03 7.50
N ALA A 86 13.25 -4.13 6.51
CA ALA A 86 12.30 -3.03 6.51
C ALA A 86 10.90 -3.49 6.08
N ILE A 87 9.89 -2.98 6.76
CA ILE A 87 8.48 -3.30 6.54
C ILE A 87 7.83 -2.21 5.70
N ILE A 88 7.31 -2.57 4.54
CA ILE A 88 6.60 -1.66 3.65
C ILE A 88 5.09 -1.96 3.70
N ALA A 89 4.31 -1.06 4.28
CA ALA A 89 2.86 -1.19 4.27
C ALA A 89 2.31 -0.87 2.87
N ASP A 90 1.72 -1.86 2.19
CA ASP A 90 1.30 -1.74 0.81
C ASP A 90 -0.21 -1.83 0.63
N GLY A 91 -0.80 -0.77 0.10
CA GLY A 91 -2.21 -0.69 -0.24
C GLY A 91 -3.16 -0.37 0.92
N GLY A 92 -4.38 -0.01 0.58
CA GLY A 92 -5.42 0.36 1.55
C GLY A 92 -5.27 1.76 2.17
N ILE A 93 -4.26 2.52 1.78
CA ILE A 93 -3.96 3.87 2.27
C ILE A 93 -4.72 4.89 1.43
N ARG A 94 -5.55 5.70 2.07
CA ARG A 94 -6.48 6.65 1.44
C ARG A 94 -6.20 8.11 1.79
N ASN A 95 -5.45 8.36 2.85
CA ASN A 95 -5.14 9.68 3.39
C ASN A 95 -3.89 9.62 4.29
N SER A 96 -3.41 10.76 4.76
CA SER A 96 -2.26 10.85 5.66
C SER A 96 -2.49 10.15 7.01
N GLY A 97 -3.71 10.12 7.53
CA GLY A 97 -4.03 9.41 8.76
C GLY A 97 -3.87 7.89 8.64
N ASP A 98 -4.17 7.31 7.47
CA ASP A 98 -3.90 5.90 7.20
C ASP A 98 -2.38 5.64 7.14
N ILE A 99 -1.58 6.58 6.60
CA ILE A 99 -0.11 6.50 6.63
C ILE A 99 0.40 6.51 8.07
N VAL A 100 -0.05 7.47 8.88
CA VAL A 100 0.32 7.59 10.30
C VAL A 100 0.02 6.29 11.06
N LYS A 101 -1.14 5.69 10.82
CA LYS A 101 -1.50 4.40 11.44
C LYS A 101 -0.57 3.26 10.98
N ALA A 102 -0.24 3.18 9.69
CA ALA A 102 0.66 2.16 9.18
C ALA A 102 2.06 2.29 9.81
N LEU A 103 2.59 3.52 9.86
CA LEU A 103 3.88 3.81 10.49
C LEU A 103 3.84 3.51 11.99
N ALA A 104 2.78 3.91 12.70
CA ALA A 104 2.61 3.62 14.12
C ALA A 104 2.48 2.11 14.43
N ALA A 105 1.98 1.32 13.46
CA ALA A 105 1.86 -0.13 13.58
C ALA A 105 3.18 -0.89 13.32
N GLY A 106 4.26 -0.18 12.97
CA GLY A 106 5.58 -0.75 12.78
C GLY A 106 6.07 -0.79 11.33
N ALA A 107 5.38 -0.12 10.39
CA ALA A 107 5.93 0.04 9.06
C ALA A 107 7.06 1.08 9.03
N ASP A 108 8.12 0.81 8.27
CA ASP A 108 9.21 1.76 8.02
C ASP A 108 8.87 2.70 6.86
N ALA A 109 8.08 2.23 5.92
CA ALA A 109 7.60 3.00 4.79
C ALA A 109 6.21 2.54 4.33
N VAL A 110 5.62 3.31 3.42
CA VAL A 110 4.32 2.99 2.80
C VAL A 110 4.43 3.00 1.28
N MET A 111 3.72 2.08 0.63
CA MET A 111 3.57 2.09 -0.82
C MET A 111 2.20 2.66 -1.19
N LEU A 112 2.21 3.71 -2.01
CA LEU A 112 1.03 4.45 -2.40
C LEU A 112 0.67 4.19 -3.86
N GLY A 113 -0.55 3.74 -4.11
CA GLY A 113 -1.12 3.58 -5.45
C GLY A 113 -2.14 4.67 -5.76
N SER A 114 -3.38 4.46 -5.31
CA SER A 114 -4.51 5.33 -5.63
C SER A 114 -4.37 6.78 -5.19
N LEU A 115 -3.61 7.07 -4.14
CA LEU A 115 -3.35 8.44 -3.72
C LEU A 115 -2.55 9.24 -4.75
N LEU A 116 -1.63 8.60 -5.45
CA LEU A 116 -0.78 9.22 -6.48
C LEU A 116 -1.38 9.07 -7.89
N SER A 117 -2.31 8.15 -8.09
CA SER A 117 -2.99 7.98 -9.36
C SER A 117 -3.79 9.25 -9.73
N GLY A 118 -3.92 9.53 -11.02
CA GLY A 118 -4.57 10.74 -11.50
C GLY A 118 -3.75 12.01 -11.39
N THR A 119 -2.51 11.96 -10.92
CA THR A 119 -1.59 13.10 -10.97
C THR A 119 -1.05 13.33 -12.39
N LYS A 120 -0.49 14.53 -12.63
CA LYS A 120 0.07 14.89 -13.93
C LYS A 120 1.16 13.89 -14.37
N GLU A 121 1.96 13.44 -13.43
CA GLU A 121 3.15 12.61 -13.65
C GLU A 121 2.83 11.13 -13.88
N THR A 122 1.63 10.66 -13.50
CA THR A 122 1.23 9.27 -13.80
C THR A 122 0.96 9.07 -15.29
N PRO A 123 1.16 7.86 -15.83
CA PRO A 123 0.86 7.53 -17.22
C PRO A 123 -0.59 7.78 -17.61
N GLY A 124 -0.84 7.86 -18.91
CA GLY A 124 -2.17 8.04 -19.51
C GLY A 124 -2.54 9.50 -19.69
N GLU A 125 -3.41 9.72 -20.66
CA GLU A 125 -3.87 11.05 -21.04
C GLU A 125 -4.92 11.61 -20.06
N VAL A 126 -4.98 12.94 -20.01
CA VAL A 126 -6.04 13.66 -19.30
C VAL A 126 -7.16 13.95 -20.27
N TYR A 127 -8.36 13.52 -19.97
CA TYR A 127 -9.54 13.84 -20.76
C TYR A 127 -10.59 14.58 -19.93
N THR A 128 -11.40 15.37 -20.64
CA THR A 128 -12.45 16.19 -20.01
C THR A 128 -13.81 15.54 -20.26
N HIS A 129 -14.57 15.30 -19.21
CA HIS A 129 -15.96 14.85 -19.32
C HIS A 129 -16.90 15.99 -19.72
N ALA A 130 -18.13 15.63 -20.07
CA ALA A 130 -19.17 16.60 -20.42
C ALA A 130 -19.51 17.58 -19.28
N ASP A 131 -19.23 17.20 -18.02
CA ASP A 131 -19.37 18.04 -16.83
C ASP A 131 -18.21 19.05 -16.63
N GLY A 132 -17.26 19.10 -17.57
CA GLY A 132 -16.09 19.97 -17.51
C GLY A 132 -14.96 19.47 -16.60
N ARG A 133 -15.15 18.37 -15.89
CA ARG A 133 -14.13 17.81 -15.01
C ARG A 133 -13.13 16.97 -15.77
N LYS A 134 -11.88 17.00 -15.29
CA LYS A 134 -10.76 16.24 -15.88
C LYS A 134 -10.56 14.92 -15.16
N TYR A 135 -10.27 13.88 -15.94
CA TYR A 135 -10.06 12.50 -15.45
C TYR A 135 -8.86 11.86 -16.12
N LYS A 136 -8.38 10.76 -15.53
CA LYS A 136 -7.41 9.81 -16.10
C LYS A 136 -7.90 8.39 -15.91
N ASN A 137 -7.46 7.49 -16.79
CA ASN A 137 -7.67 6.05 -16.59
C ASN A 137 -6.79 5.53 -15.45
N TYR A 138 -7.32 4.62 -14.67
CA TYR A 138 -6.63 3.92 -13.59
C TYR A 138 -6.97 2.44 -13.63
N ARG A 139 -5.96 1.58 -13.71
CA ARG A 139 -6.14 0.14 -13.78
C ARG A 139 -5.10 -0.60 -12.96
N GLY A 140 -5.48 -1.77 -12.43
CA GLY A 140 -4.56 -2.70 -11.79
C GLY A 140 -3.74 -3.45 -12.83
N MET A 141 -2.49 -3.80 -12.52
CA MET A 141 -1.64 -4.61 -13.39
C MET A 141 -2.21 -6.02 -13.61
N ALA A 142 -2.99 -6.53 -12.65
CA ALA A 142 -3.71 -7.79 -12.77
C ALA A 142 -5.11 -7.67 -13.39
N SER A 143 -5.49 -6.50 -13.93
CA SER A 143 -6.73 -6.33 -14.68
C SER A 143 -6.64 -7.02 -16.04
N LYS A 144 -7.80 -7.40 -16.60
CA LYS A 144 -7.89 -8.02 -17.91
C LYS A 144 -7.22 -7.15 -18.99
N GLU A 145 -7.51 -5.85 -18.97
CA GLU A 145 -7.01 -4.90 -19.96
C GLU A 145 -5.48 -4.79 -19.91
N ALA A 146 -4.90 -4.71 -18.70
CA ALA A 146 -3.46 -4.63 -18.52
C ALA A 146 -2.76 -5.91 -19.00
N GLN A 147 -3.33 -7.09 -18.69
CA GLN A 147 -2.76 -8.37 -19.11
C GLN A 147 -2.82 -8.55 -20.63
N VAL A 148 -3.92 -8.18 -21.27
CA VAL A 148 -4.07 -8.28 -22.73
C VAL A 148 -3.08 -7.35 -23.43
N GLU A 149 -2.92 -6.11 -22.95
CA GLU A 149 -1.97 -5.16 -23.51
C GLU A 149 -0.51 -5.63 -23.40
N TRP A 150 -0.15 -6.23 -22.24
CA TRP A 150 1.22 -6.66 -22.00
C TRP A 150 1.57 -8.03 -22.57
N ARG A 151 0.62 -9.01 -22.46
CA ARG A 151 0.88 -10.42 -22.79
C ARG A 151 0.07 -10.92 -23.99
N GLY A 152 -0.80 -10.11 -24.57
CA GLY A 152 -1.73 -10.53 -25.62
C GLY A 152 -2.88 -11.42 -25.15
N LYS A 153 -2.87 -11.87 -23.90
CA LYS A 153 -3.89 -12.74 -23.30
C LYS A 153 -4.01 -12.49 -21.80
N TYR A 154 -5.15 -12.88 -21.23
CA TYR A 154 -5.34 -12.92 -19.77
C TYR A 154 -5.56 -14.37 -19.32
N SER A 155 -5.17 -14.66 -18.06
CA SER A 155 -5.44 -15.97 -17.43
C SER A 155 -6.49 -15.83 -16.31
N SER A 156 -6.13 -15.25 -15.19
CA SER A 156 -7.04 -14.80 -14.13
C SER A 156 -6.96 -13.28 -14.02
N PHE A 157 -8.00 -12.64 -13.50
CA PHE A 157 -7.97 -11.21 -13.27
C PHE A 157 -8.34 -10.90 -11.81
N GLU A 158 -7.42 -10.25 -11.14
CA GLU A 158 -7.53 -9.85 -9.74
C GLU A 158 -7.43 -8.33 -9.58
N GLY A 159 -7.81 -7.60 -10.61
CA GLY A 159 -7.83 -6.15 -10.64
C GLY A 159 -8.90 -5.61 -11.56
N VAL A 160 -9.34 -4.38 -11.29
CA VAL A 160 -10.32 -3.66 -12.11
C VAL A 160 -9.70 -2.44 -12.75
N SER A 161 -10.34 -1.98 -13.83
CA SER A 161 -10.04 -0.72 -14.52
C SER A 161 -11.15 0.28 -14.24
N THR A 162 -10.78 1.54 -14.02
CA THR A 162 -11.73 2.62 -13.73
C THR A 162 -11.16 3.96 -14.19
N THR A 163 -11.95 5.01 -14.02
CA THR A 163 -11.52 6.38 -14.23
C THR A 163 -11.48 7.12 -12.90
N ILE A 164 -10.53 8.02 -12.74
CA ILE A 164 -10.33 8.78 -11.52
C ILE A 164 -10.15 10.27 -11.82
N PRO A 165 -10.54 11.15 -10.91
CA PRO A 165 -10.32 12.57 -11.09
C PRO A 165 -8.85 12.94 -11.26
N TYR A 166 -8.56 13.85 -12.19
CA TYR A 166 -7.23 14.45 -12.33
C TYR A 166 -6.90 15.31 -11.11
N ARG A 167 -5.73 15.10 -10.53
CA ARG A 167 -5.31 15.69 -9.24
C ARG A 167 -4.23 16.77 -9.37
N GLY A 168 -3.81 17.13 -10.59
CA GLY A 168 -2.72 18.07 -10.79
C GLY A 168 -1.34 17.45 -10.49
N LYS A 169 -0.39 18.28 -10.06
CA LYS A 169 1.00 17.84 -9.83
C LYS A 169 1.13 16.96 -8.58
N VAL A 170 1.89 15.87 -8.69
CA VAL A 170 2.19 14.94 -7.57
C VAL A 170 2.81 15.66 -6.37
N LYS A 171 3.64 16.68 -6.61
CA LYS A 171 4.26 17.49 -5.56
C LYS A 171 3.24 18.05 -4.55
N ASN A 172 2.07 18.47 -5.03
CA ASN A 172 1.02 19.02 -4.16
C ASN A 172 0.42 17.91 -3.27
N VAL A 173 0.15 16.74 -3.86
CA VAL A 173 -0.37 15.58 -3.13
C VAL A 173 0.62 15.14 -2.05
N LEU A 174 1.90 15.02 -2.39
CA LEU A 174 2.95 14.64 -1.44
C LEU A 174 3.11 15.68 -0.31
N GLY A 175 3.05 16.98 -0.64
CA GLY A 175 3.11 18.03 0.37
C GLY A 175 1.92 18.00 1.35
N ASP A 176 0.71 17.66 0.89
CA ASP A 176 -0.45 17.50 1.76
C ASP A 176 -0.29 16.27 2.68
N LEU A 177 0.19 15.15 2.15
CA LEU A 177 0.46 13.95 2.92
C LEU A 177 1.55 14.18 3.97
N GLU A 178 2.65 14.85 3.60
CA GLU A 178 3.74 15.18 4.52
C GLU A 178 3.25 16.02 5.71
N ARG A 179 2.45 17.06 5.45
CA ARG A 179 1.86 17.88 6.53
C ARG A 179 1.02 17.05 7.49
N GLY A 180 0.20 16.12 6.96
CA GLY A 180 -0.60 15.23 7.79
C GLY A 180 0.23 14.25 8.61
N ILE A 181 1.32 13.71 8.04
CA ILE A 181 2.25 12.83 8.76
C ILE A 181 2.96 13.59 9.89
N ARG A 182 3.46 14.79 9.63
CA ARG A 182 4.09 15.65 10.65
C ARG A 182 3.13 15.96 11.80
N SER A 183 1.86 16.25 11.48
CA SER A 183 0.82 16.44 12.51
C SER A 183 0.62 15.15 13.33
N GLY A 184 0.57 13.98 12.68
CA GLY A 184 0.43 12.70 13.37
C GLY A 184 1.58 12.41 14.34
N LEU A 185 2.83 12.68 13.94
CA LEU A 185 4.01 12.60 14.83
C LEU A 185 3.87 13.55 16.01
N SER A 186 3.46 14.79 15.76
CA SER A 186 3.25 15.80 16.80
C SER A 186 2.20 15.37 17.84
N TYR A 187 1.04 14.88 17.38
CA TYR A 187 0.00 14.38 18.30
C TYR A 187 0.46 13.15 19.11
N SER A 188 1.33 12.32 18.54
CA SER A 188 1.91 11.17 19.26
C SER A 188 3.04 11.59 20.21
N GLY A 189 3.47 12.86 20.22
CA GLY A 189 4.65 13.32 20.95
C GLY A 189 5.94 12.64 20.49
N ALA A 190 6.00 12.21 19.22
CA ALA A 190 7.10 11.44 18.65
C ALA A 190 7.95 12.32 17.71
N ARG A 191 9.29 12.17 17.80
CA ARG A 191 10.26 12.85 16.94
C ARG A 191 10.88 11.92 15.90
N SER A 192 10.58 10.62 15.99
CA SER A 192 11.03 9.58 15.05
C SER A 192 9.98 8.48 14.93
N LEU A 193 10.09 7.63 13.89
CA LEU A 193 9.23 6.46 13.75
C LEU A 193 9.38 5.49 14.93
N LYS A 194 10.59 5.28 15.42
CA LYS A 194 10.86 4.44 16.59
C LYS A 194 10.13 4.94 17.84
N GLU A 195 10.12 6.25 18.08
CA GLU A 195 9.34 6.84 19.17
C GLU A 195 7.83 6.70 18.92
N MET A 196 7.38 6.85 17.68
CA MET A 196 5.96 6.66 17.34
C MET A 196 5.52 5.23 17.64
N HIS A 197 6.30 4.22 17.26
CA HIS A 197 6.00 2.82 17.56
C HIS A 197 5.81 2.57 19.06
N SER A 198 6.69 3.13 19.89
CA SER A 198 6.64 2.93 21.36
C SER A 198 5.56 3.73 22.07
N LYS A 199 5.11 4.87 21.49
CA LYS A 199 4.14 5.78 22.10
C LYS A 199 2.71 5.57 21.62
N ALA A 200 2.51 4.85 20.50
CA ALA A 200 1.19 4.65 19.92
C ALA A 200 0.26 3.84 20.82
N ILE A 201 -0.90 4.42 21.13
CA ILE A 201 -1.96 3.75 21.87
C ILE A 201 -3.11 3.47 20.92
N TRP A 202 -3.54 2.21 20.88
CA TRP A 202 -4.56 1.74 19.98
C TRP A 202 -5.89 1.55 20.68
N ILE A 203 -6.96 2.02 20.06
CA ILE A 203 -8.33 1.74 20.48
C ILE A 203 -9.08 1.03 19.37
N ARG A 204 -9.96 0.09 19.74
CA ARG A 204 -10.90 -0.51 18.80
C ARG A 204 -12.10 0.41 18.67
N GLN A 205 -12.47 0.75 17.44
CA GLN A 205 -13.57 1.62 17.13
C GLN A 205 -14.75 0.82 16.56
N SER A 206 -15.97 1.12 17.02
CA SER A 206 -17.19 0.58 16.42
C SER A 206 -17.52 1.28 15.07
N ALA A 207 -18.48 0.71 14.32
CA ALA A 207 -18.96 1.35 13.10
C ALA A 207 -19.57 2.74 13.38
N ALA A 208 -20.25 2.92 14.51
CA ALA A 208 -20.78 4.22 14.94
C ALA A 208 -19.66 5.23 15.23
N GLY A 209 -18.64 4.81 16.01
CA GLY A 209 -17.48 5.64 16.29
C GLY A 209 -16.68 5.99 15.02
N LEU A 210 -16.61 5.09 14.04
CA LEU A 210 -16.02 5.40 12.74
C LEU A 210 -16.81 6.48 12.00
N GLY A 211 -18.15 6.49 12.11
CA GLY A 211 -19.01 7.54 11.58
C GLY A 211 -18.72 8.90 12.21
N GLU A 212 -18.61 8.94 13.54
CA GLU A 212 -18.28 10.14 14.30
C GLU A 212 -16.86 10.68 13.97
N SER A 213 -15.92 9.80 13.70
CA SER A 213 -14.53 10.16 13.36
C SER A 213 -14.36 10.81 11.98
N ARG A 214 -15.43 10.95 11.21
CA ARG A 214 -15.42 11.63 9.90
C ARG A 214 -15.90 13.07 10.04
N THR A 215 -15.42 13.94 9.13
CA THR A 215 -16.04 15.25 8.98
C THR A 215 -17.46 15.07 8.46
N HIS A 216 -18.46 15.57 9.17
CA HIS A 216 -19.88 15.33 8.86
C HIS A 216 -20.65 16.62 8.55
N ILE A 217 -19.98 17.78 8.53
CA ILE A 217 -20.63 19.06 8.22
C ILE A 217 -21.25 19.07 6.82
N ASN A 218 -20.63 18.39 5.85
CA ASN A 218 -21.12 18.34 4.46
C ASN A 218 -22.15 17.23 4.21
N THR A 219 -22.45 16.38 5.19
CA THR A 219 -23.42 15.29 5.07
C THR A 219 -24.80 15.66 5.59
N ARG A 220 -24.93 16.80 6.28
CA ARG A 220 -26.22 17.33 6.67
C ARG A 220 -26.87 17.99 5.46
N LYS A 221 -27.83 17.31 4.85
CA LYS A 221 -28.85 17.97 4.01
C LYS A 221 -29.77 18.72 4.96
N TRP A 222 -29.70 20.02 4.93
CA TRP A 222 -30.67 20.89 5.61
C TRP A 222 -32.00 20.92 4.83
#